data_de54e83306e5b3bd439d90dd97fbbd0b
#
_entry.id   de54e83306e5b3bd439d90dd97fbbd0b
#
_cell.length_a   1.000
_cell.length_b   1.000
_cell.length_c   1.000
_cell.angle_alpha   90.00
_cell.angle_beta   90.00
_cell.angle_gamma   90.00
#
_symmetry.space_group_name_H-M   'P 1'
#
loop_
_entity.id
_entity.type
_entity.pdbx_description
1 polymer ?
#
loop_
_entity_poly.entity_id
_entity_poly.type
_entity_poly.pdbx_seq_one_letter_code
_entity_poly.pdbx_strand_id
1 'polypeptide(L)'
;MGSAKVMKVIGSAPYLRVSNFMDSLNFYVDVLGFDRPPLWGDPPSFAMPSKDGFVIMLSYEERKLPTPNGPMKEWDAYFWCEGLDEYFLHLKGQGATFIHEIEERAYYGMRELAVADPDGHMIVFAEDMDNQV
;
A
#
# COMPACT_ATOMS: atom_id res chain seq x y z
N MET A 1 17.84 10.10 -27.71
CA MET A 1 17.77 11.11 -27.10
C MET A 1 16.48 11.82 -26.95
N GLY A 2 15.68 11.97 -27.81
CA GLY A 2 14.57 12.89 -27.78
C GLY A 2 13.54 12.67 -26.70
N SER A 3 13.13 11.42 -26.42
CA SER A 3 12.02 11.18 -25.50
C SER A 3 12.31 11.66 -24.08
N ALA A 4 13.54 11.54 -23.60
CA ALA A 4 13.91 11.99 -22.26
C ALA A 4 13.74 13.49 -22.07
N LYS A 5 13.73 14.26 -23.17
CA LYS A 5 13.59 15.72 -23.13
C LYS A 5 12.14 16.18 -23.32
N VAL A 6 11.25 15.27 -23.70
CA VAL A 6 9.87 15.62 -23.97
C VAL A 6 9.05 15.60 -22.69
N MET A 7 9.36 14.68 -21.76
CA MET A 7 8.59 14.50 -20.56
C MET A 7 9.50 13.96 -19.45
N LYS A 8 9.24 14.40 -18.23
CA LYS A 8 9.98 13.93 -17.06
C LYS A 8 8.96 13.39 -16.05
N VAL A 9 9.12 12.13 -15.65
CA VAL A 9 8.29 11.56 -14.61
C VAL A 9 8.78 12.09 -13.26
N ILE A 10 7.87 12.60 -12.43
CA ILE A 10 8.21 13.13 -11.12
C ILE A 10 7.51 12.38 -9.97
N GLY A 11 6.78 11.34 -10.29
CA GLY A 11 6.14 10.51 -9.27
C GLY A 11 5.21 9.50 -9.89
N SER A 12 4.69 8.62 -9.06
CA SER A 12 3.67 7.67 -9.44
C SER A 12 2.90 7.26 -8.20
N ALA A 13 1.73 6.68 -8.37
CA ALA A 13 0.93 6.20 -7.25
C ALA A 13 0.02 5.07 -7.68
N PRO A 14 -0.18 4.06 -6.81
CA PRO A 14 -1.27 3.13 -7.02
C PRO A 14 -2.61 3.83 -6.80
N TYR A 15 -3.62 3.42 -7.56
CA TYR A 15 -4.97 3.95 -7.47
C TYR A 15 -5.89 2.81 -7.04
N LEU A 16 -6.45 2.92 -5.84
CA LEU A 16 -7.25 1.85 -5.25
C LEU A 16 -8.69 2.32 -5.06
N ARG A 17 -9.63 1.51 -5.52
CA ARG A 17 -11.05 1.77 -5.29
C ARG A 17 -11.47 1.10 -4.00
N VAL A 18 -12.18 1.85 -3.16
CA VAL A 18 -12.56 1.39 -1.82
C VAL A 18 -14.06 1.49 -1.64
N SER A 19 -14.64 0.51 -0.97
CA SER A 19 -16.10 0.41 -0.80
C SER A 19 -16.62 1.13 0.44
N ASN A 20 -15.76 1.34 1.45
CA ASN A 20 -16.06 2.13 2.63
C ASN A 20 -14.91 3.10 2.83
N PHE A 21 -15.14 4.36 2.42
CA PHE A 21 -14.06 5.32 2.32
C PHE A 21 -13.36 5.58 3.66
N MET A 22 -14.12 5.84 4.73
CA MET A 22 -13.52 6.18 6.01
C MET A 22 -12.82 4.99 6.67
N ASP A 23 -13.38 3.79 6.53
CA ASP A 23 -12.70 2.58 7.05
C ASP A 23 -11.36 2.37 6.34
N SER A 24 -11.35 2.56 5.02
CA SER A 24 -10.12 2.40 4.25
C SER A 24 -9.11 3.49 4.60
N LEU A 25 -9.54 4.74 4.66
CA LEU A 25 -8.64 5.82 5.04
C LEU A 25 -8.02 5.57 6.42
N ASN A 26 -8.85 5.16 7.38
CA ASN A 26 -8.37 4.89 8.73
C ASN A 26 -7.39 3.70 8.76
N PHE A 27 -7.62 2.70 7.91
CA PHE A 27 -6.67 1.59 7.79
C PHE A 27 -5.29 2.09 7.33
N TYR A 28 -5.25 2.90 6.27
CA TYR A 28 -3.97 3.40 5.75
C TYR A 28 -3.27 4.34 6.73
N VAL A 29 -4.02 5.13 7.47
CA VAL A 29 -3.44 6.06 8.45
C VAL A 29 -3.10 5.36 9.77
N ASP A 30 -4.06 4.66 10.36
CA ASP A 30 -3.91 4.15 11.73
C ASP A 30 -3.17 2.81 11.77
N VAL A 31 -3.44 1.92 10.82
CA VAL A 31 -2.80 0.59 10.79
C VAL A 31 -1.47 0.66 10.05
N LEU A 32 -1.46 1.18 8.83
CA LEU A 32 -0.23 1.23 8.05
C LEU A 32 0.70 2.38 8.44
N GLY A 33 0.19 3.41 9.11
CA GLY A 33 1.03 4.52 9.59
C GLY A 33 1.28 5.60 8.55
N PHE A 34 0.45 5.69 7.50
CA PHE A 34 0.55 6.77 6.53
C PHE A 34 0.03 8.07 7.14
N ASP A 35 0.51 9.19 6.65
CA ASP A 35 0.08 10.50 7.12
C ASP A 35 -1.34 10.79 6.66
N ARG A 36 -2.12 11.39 7.56
CA ARG A 36 -3.53 11.72 7.27
C ARG A 36 -3.58 12.89 6.30
N PRO A 37 -4.20 12.70 5.13
CA PRO A 37 -4.24 13.73 4.09
C PRO A 37 -5.47 14.62 4.21
N PRO A 38 -5.53 15.72 3.44
CA PRO A 38 -6.78 16.39 3.17
C PRO A 38 -7.76 15.45 2.45
N LEU A 39 -9.04 15.71 2.61
CA LEU A 39 -10.11 14.91 2.00
C LEU A 39 -10.82 15.74 0.93
N TRP A 40 -11.24 15.07 -0.13
CA TRP A 40 -12.03 15.68 -1.17
C TRP A 40 -13.42 15.04 -1.23
N GLY A 41 -14.41 15.87 -1.50
CA GLY A 41 -15.81 15.44 -1.62
C GLY A 41 -16.61 15.70 -0.36
N ASP A 42 -17.93 15.76 -0.52
CA ASP A 42 -18.87 15.91 0.58
C ASP A 42 -20.08 15.02 0.28
N PRO A 43 -20.15 13.84 0.91
CA PRO A 43 -19.18 13.28 1.87
C PRO A 43 -17.84 12.98 1.23
N PRO A 44 -16.77 12.79 2.05
CA PRO A 44 -15.43 12.54 1.50
C PRO A 44 -15.39 11.28 0.63
N SER A 45 -14.76 11.39 -0.55
CA SER A 45 -14.71 10.30 -1.52
C SER A 45 -13.34 10.07 -2.15
N PHE A 46 -12.36 10.92 -1.86
CA PHE A 46 -11.03 10.79 -2.41
C PHE A 46 -9.99 11.31 -1.42
N ALA A 47 -8.86 10.62 -1.32
CA ALA A 47 -7.73 11.03 -0.48
C ALA A 47 -6.44 10.43 -1.00
N MET A 48 -5.32 11.06 -0.66
CA MET A 48 -3.99 10.58 -1.02
C MET A 48 -3.11 10.49 0.23
N PRO A 49 -3.33 9.48 1.09
CA PRO A 49 -2.42 9.29 2.22
C PRO A 49 -1.01 9.00 1.72
N SER A 50 -0.03 9.49 2.44
CA SER A 50 1.36 9.38 2.02
C SER A 50 2.27 8.99 3.16
N LYS A 51 3.42 8.41 2.80
CA LYS A 51 4.47 8.06 3.76
C LYS A 51 5.80 8.35 3.09
N ASP A 52 6.61 9.21 3.72
CA ASP A 52 7.94 9.57 3.22
C ASP A 52 7.91 10.06 1.75
N GLY A 53 6.84 10.74 1.37
CA GLY A 53 6.68 11.29 0.02
C GLY A 53 6.05 10.32 -0.99
N PHE A 54 5.72 9.10 -0.60
CA PHE A 54 5.09 8.12 -1.49
C PHE A 54 3.61 8.00 -1.16
N VAL A 55 2.78 8.01 -2.19
CA VAL A 55 1.34 8.24 -2.10
C VAL A 55 0.57 7.00 -2.53
N ILE A 56 -0.57 6.77 -1.88
CA ILE A 56 -1.61 5.87 -2.37
C ILE A 56 -2.84 6.74 -2.65
N MET A 57 -3.48 6.55 -3.80
CA MET A 57 -4.74 7.20 -4.10
C MET A 57 -5.90 6.30 -3.70
N LEU A 58 -6.80 6.82 -2.87
CA LEU A 58 -8.01 6.11 -2.45
C LEU A 58 -9.22 6.82 -3.04
N SER A 59 -10.04 6.08 -3.78
CA SER A 59 -11.24 6.62 -4.41
C SER A 59 -12.44 5.76 -4.06
N TYR A 60 -13.52 6.40 -3.59
CA TYR A 60 -14.73 5.68 -3.22
C TYR A 60 -15.43 5.13 -4.47
N GLU A 61 -15.85 3.88 -4.38
CA GLU A 61 -16.68 3.25 -5.41
C GLU A 61 -17.88 2.62 -4.72
N GLU A 62 -19.05 3.17 -5.04
CA GLU A 62 -20.31 2.74 -4.45
C GLU A 62 -20.67 1.30 -4.81
N ARG A 63 -20.33 0.86 -6.03
CA ARG A 63 -20.64 -0.49 -6.48
C ARG A 63 -19.74 -1.49 -5.78
N LYS A 64 -20.31 -2.65 -5.45
CA LYS A 64 -19.49 -3.75 -4.97
C LYS A 64 -18.60 -4.24 -6.11
N LEU A 65 -17.30 -4.10 -5.93
CA LEU A 65 -16.32 -4.53 -6.93
C LEU A 65 -15.93 -5.99 -6.68
N PRO A 66 -15.50 -6.72 -7.72
CA PRO A 66 -14.92 -8.04 -7.51
C PRO A 66 -13.70 -7.95 -6.59
N THR A 67 -13.40 -9.06 -5.92
CA THR A 67 -12.19 -9.14 -5.10
C THR A 67 -10.97 -8.79 -5.96
N PRO A 68 -10.16 -7.83 -5.53
CA PRO A 68 -8.94 -7.50 -6.27
C PRO A 68 -8.05 -8.74 -6.42
N ASN A 69 -7.40 -8.86 -7.56
CA ASN A 69 -6.48 -9.96 -7.86
C ASN A 69 -7.12 -11.35 -7.86
N GLY A 70 -8.43 -11.43 -7.64
CA GLY A 70 -9.13 -12.71 -7.62
C GLY A 70 -8.49 -13.71 -6.68
N PRO A 71 -8.50 -15.00 -7.03
CA PRO A 71 -7.94 -16.03 -6.15
C PRO A 71 -6.41 -16.08 -6.13
N MET A 72 -5.74 -15.42 -7.06
CA MET A 72 -4.28 -15.53 -7.22
C MET A 72 -3.49 -14.70 -6.19
N LYS A 73 -4.11 -13.69 -5.58
CA LYS A 73 -3.45 -12.84 -4.59
C LYS A 73 -2.19 -12.19 -5.13
N GLU A 74 -2.37 -11.34 -6.15
CA GLU A 74 -1.27 -10.56 -6.71
C GLU A 74 -1.20 -9.18 -6.07
N TRP A 75 -0.05 -8.53 -6.19
CA TRP A 75 0.19 -7.24 -5.58
C TRP A 75 -0.68 -6.15 -6.19
N ASP A 76 -1.31 -5.34 -5.32
CA ASP A 76 -1.97 -4.10 -5.73
C ASP A 76 -1.03 -2.91 -5.53
N ALA A 77 -0.17 -2.97 -4.52
CA ALA A 77 0.85 -1.98 -4.26
C ALA A 77 2.06 -2.65 -3.65
N TYR A 78 3.25 -2.20 -4.02
CA TYR A 78 4.51 -2.76 -3.56
C TYR A 78 5.42 -1.61 -3.14
N PHE A 79 5.79 -1.60 -1.87
CA PHE A 79 6.66 -0.57 -1.32
C PHE A 79 7.99 -1.18 -0.88
N TRP A 80 9.08 -0.58 -1.32
CA TRP A 80 10.39 -0.89 -0.77
C TRP A 80 10.59 -0.06 0.49
N CYS A 81 11.10 -0.67 1.55
CA CYS A 81 11.27 0.01 2.83
C CYS A 81 12.54 -0.43 3.53
N GLU A 82 12.88 0.28 4.58
CA GLU A 82 13.89 -0.10 5.56
C GLU A 82 13.19 -0.27 6.90
N GLY A 83 13.71 -1.14 7.77
CA GLY A 83 13.12 -1.37 9.07
C GLY A 83 11.92 -2.30 9.05
N LEU A 84 11.93 -3.31 8.19
CA LEU A 84 10.79 -4.20 8.01
C LEU A 84 10.45 -4.99 9.28
N ASP A 85 11.43 -5.44 10.04
CA ASP A 85 11.17 -6.21 11.26
C ASP A 85 10.40 -5.38 12.30
N GLU A 86 10.80 -4.13 12.50
CA GLU A 86 10.11 -3.24 13.42
C GLU A 86 8.71 -2.91 12.92
N TYR A 87 8.57 -2.71 11.61
CA TYR A 87 7.28 -2.44 11.01
C TYR A 87 6.33 -3.63 11.14
N PHE A 88 6.85 -4.84 10.98
CA PHE A 88 6.06 -6.05 11.18
C PHE A 88 5.46 -6.09 12.60
N LEU A 89 6.26 -5.78 13.63
CA LEU A 89 5.77 -5.74 15.01
C LEU A 89 4.71 -4.66 15.20
N HIS A 90 4.90 -3.50 14.59
CA HIS A 90 3.90 -2.44 14.60
C HIS A 90 2.57 -2.91 13.99
N LEU A 91 2.64 -3.53 12.82
CA LEU A 91 1.45 -4.03 12.13
C LEU A 91 0.72 -5.08 12.97
N LYS A 92 1.46 -5.99 13.61
CA LYS A 92 0.85 -6.98 14.49
C LYS A 92 0.16 -6.30 15.67
N GLY A 93 0.78 -5.29 16.24
CA GLY A 93 0.19 -4.54 17.35
C GLY A 93 -1.08 -3.79 16.96
N GLN A 94 -1.19 -3.39 15.71
CA GLN A 94 -2.37 -2.70 15.19
C GLN A 94 -3.46 -3.66 14.71
N GLY A 95 -3.21 -4.96 14.77
CA GLY A 95 -4.20 -5.94 14.35
C GLY A 95 -4.35 -6.07 12.84
N ALA A 96 -3.29 -5.79 12.08
CA ALA A 96 -3.32 -5.92 10.63
C ALA A 96 -3.67 -7.35 10.20
N THR A 97 -4.38 -7.48 9.08
CA THR A 97 -4.67 -8.77 8.48
C THR A 97 -3.55 -9.13 7.52
N PHE A 98 -2.73 -10.09 7.91
CA PHE A 98 -1.62 -10.53 7.06
C PHE A 98 -2.10 -11.52 6.01
N ILE A 99 -1.73 -11.27 4.75
CA ILE A 99 -1.84 -12.27 3.69
C ILE A 99 -0.70 -13.27 3.88
N HIS A 100 0.53 -12.74 4.15
CA HIS A 100 1.62 -13.55 4.66
C HIS A 100 2.53 -12.67 5.52
N GLU A 101 3.19 -13.29 6.50
CA GLU A 101 4.19 -12.62 7.32
C GLU A 101 5.49 -12.52 6.54
N ILE A 102 6.58 -12.09 7.17
CA ILE A 102 7.83 -11.89 6.46
C ILE A 102 8.31 -13.21 5.85
N GLU A 103 8.50 -13.21 4.54
CA GLU A 103 9.03 -14.34 3.77
C GLU A 103 10.15 -13.85 2.89
N GLU A 104 11.15 -14.71 2.71
CA GLU A 104 12.29 -14.40 1.85
C GLU A 104 12.00 -14.80 0.42
N ARG A 105 12.32 -13.91 -0.50
CA ARG A 105 12.23 -14.14 -1.95
C ARG A 105 13.66 -14.11 -2.49
N ALA A 106 14.38 -15.20 -2.28
CA ALA A 106 15.80 -15.24 -2.58
C ALA A 106 16.13 -14.95 -4.05
N TYR A 107 15.25 -15.38 -4.96
CA TYR A 107 15.55 -15.22 -6.38
C TYR A 107 15.51 -13.77 -6.86
N TYR A 108 14.90 -12.85 -6.11
CA TYR A 108 15.03 -11.42 -6.40
C TYR A 108 15.52 -10.62 -5.19
N GLY A 109 15.99 -11.30 -4.15
CA GLY A 109 16.74 -10.67 -3.08
C GLY A 109 15.94 -9.83 -2.10
N MET A 110 14.66 -10.13 -1.90
CA MET A 110 13.80 -9.34 -1.02
C MET A 110 13.24 -10.17 0.12
N ARG A 111 13.01 -9.50 1.26
CA ARG A 111 12.18 -10.00 2.35
C ARG A 111 10.86 -9.22 2.28
N GLU A 112 9.74 -9.91 2.30
CA GLU A 112 8.43 -9.29 2.07
C GLU A 112 7.42 -9.71 3.10
N LEU A 113 6.54 -8.78 3.48
CA LEU A 113 5.27 -9.11 4.11
C LEU A 113 4.14 -8.54 3.26
N ALA A 114 2.95 -9.10 3.39
CA ALA A 114 1.79 -8.60 2.70
C ALA A 114 0.60 -8.53 3.64
N VAL A 115 -0.13 -7.42 3.58
CA VAL A 115 -1.36 -7.22 4.35
C VAL A 115 -2.52 -6.96 3.40
N ALA A 116 -3.72 -7.27 3.87
CA ALA A 116 -4.95 -6.97 3.15
C ALA A 116 -5.56 -5.69 3.70
N ASP A 117 -5.99 -4.79 2.82
CA ASP A 117 -6.80 -3.65 3.23
C ASP A 117 -8.27 -4.10 3.40
N PRO A 118 -9.20 -3.22 3.85
CA PRO A 118 -10.59 -3.61 4.06
C PRO A 118 -11.30 -4.18 2.83
N ASP A 119 -10.86 -3.82 1.62
CA ASP A 119 -11.45 -4.36 0.39
C ASP A 119 -10.69 -5.57 -0.16
N GLY A 120 -9.63 -6.01 0.52
CA GLY A 120 -8.85 -7.16 0.10
C GLY A 120 -7.69 -6.84 -0.85
N HIS A 121 -7.37 -5.57 -1.04
CA HIS A 121 -6.16 -5.22 -1.80
C HIS A 121 -4.93 -5.74 -1.09
N MET A 122 -3.99 -6.26 -1.86
CA MET A 122 -2.74 -6.80 -1.34
C MET A 122 -1.65 -5.72 -1.34
N ILE A 123 -1.26 -5.30 -0.16
CA ILE A 123 -0.24 -4.27 0.01
C ILE A 123 1.02 -4.93 0.54
N VAL A 124 2.10 -4.81 -0.20
CA VAL A 124 3.37 -5.46 0.11
C VAL A 124 4.40 -4.44 0.58
N PHE A 125 5.10 -4.79 1.64
CA PHE A 125 6.27 -4.05 2.11
C PHE A 125 7.47 -4.97 2.05
N ALA A 126 8.53 -4.50 1.42
CA ALA A 126 9.69 -5.33 1.12
C ALA A 126 10.99 -4.61 1.48
N GLU A 127 11.93 -5.37 2.00
CA GLU A 127 13.25 -4.86 2.33
C GLU A 127 14.31 -5.71 1.61
N ASP A 128 15.31 -5.04 1.09
CA ASP A 128 16.41 -5.71 0.41
C ASP A 128 17.15 -6.61 1.39
N MET A 129 17.36 -7.87 1.02
CA MET A 129 18.07 -8.84 1.88
C MET A 129 19.52 -8.42 2.15
N ASP A 130 20.13 -7.70 1.23
CA ASP A 130 21.49 -7.22 1.40
C ASP A 130 21.62 -6.11 2.44
N ASN A 131 20.50 -5.49 2.84
CA ASN A 131 20.49 -4.47 3.89
C ASN A 131 20.37 -5.06 5.30
N GLN A 132 20.38 -6.38 5.42
CA GLN A 132 20.29 -7.08 6.70
C GLN A 132 21.66 -7.20 7.32
N VAL A 133 22.05 -6.23 8.08
CA VAL A 133 23.38 -6.22 8.70
C VAL A 133 23.26 -6.38 10.21
#